data_4da5ce080c4b2daea62c6ebc4a632190
#
_entry.id   4da5ce080c4b2daea62c6ebc4a632190
#
_cell.length_a   1.000
_cell.length_b   1.000
_cell.length_c   1.000
_cell.angle_alpha   90.00
_cell.angle_beta   90.00
_cell.angle_gamma   90.00
#
_symmetry.space_group_name_H-M   'P 1'
#
loop_
_entity.id
_entity.type
_entity.pdbx_description
1 polymer ?
#
loop_
_entity_poly.entity_id
_entity_poly.type
_entity_poly.pdbx_seq_one_letter_code
_entity_poly.pdbx_strand_id
1 'polypeptide(L)'
;MTPESTITTPRDPKALIRQAYAVASETYRGDAYQLAAASGYAHWLRRFEPRIAVGSRLLELGCGNGIPVARELAKRHRVTGVDISDTQIARARVLVPGAEFVCADMTQVQFEANSFDAVTAFFSIINVPLEEQPHLIRNIAGWLKPGGHCLAIVGKIKGTWVEQAWRGVKGISMYYSHAGLSQTRASFAAAGLEIIEEGTEPANGDPGFAVLVARNTQGKSD
;
A
#
# COMPACT_ATOMS: atom_id res chain seq x y z
N MET A 1 3.56 9.76 -35.98
CA MET A 1 2.37 8.97 -35.60
C MET A 1 2.85 7.87 -34.66
N THR A 2 2.75 8.11 -33.36
CA THR A 2 2.97 7.06 -32.34
C THR A 2 1.73 6.15 -32.34
N PRO A 3 1.87 4.84 -32.36
CA PRO A 3 0.71 3.96 -32.29
C PRO A 3 0.04 4.14 -30.92
N GLU A 4 -1.22 4.55 -30.89
CA GLU A 4 -2.08 4.39 -29.72
C GLU A 4 -2.15 2.90 -29.40
N SER A 5 -1.36 2.47 -28.41
CA SER A 5 -1.52 1.15 -27.85
C SER A 5 -2.86 1.12 -27.11
N THR A 6 -3.85 0.52 -27.73
CA THR A 6 -5.13 0.19 -27.07
C THR A 6 -4.80 -0.69 -25.86
N ILE A 7 -4.75 -0.08 -24.68
CA ILE A 7 -4.50 -0.81 -23.44
C ILE A 7 -5.77 -1.60 -23.13
N THR A 8 -5.77 -2.86 -23.54
CA THR A 8 -6.84 -3.79 -23.15
C THR A 8 -6.63 -4.08 -21.65
N THR A 9 -7.52 -3.57 -20.81
CA THR A 9 -7.52 -3.94 -19.39
C THR A 9 -7.61 -5.47 -19.28
N PRO A 10 -6.71 -6.14 -18.56
CA PRO A 10 -6.76 -7.59 -18.42
C PRO A 10 -8.09 -8.01 -17.79
N ARG A 11 -8.60 -9.19 -18.16
CA ARG A 11 -9.85 -9.74 -17.60
C ARG A 11 -9.83 -9.83 -16.07
N ASP A 12 -8.66 -10.12 -15.51
CA ASP A 12 -8.44 -10.16 -14.06
C ASP A 12 -7.08 -9.54 -13.74
N PRO A 13 -7.03 -8.21 -13.47
CA PRO A 13 -5.80 -7.54 -13.09
C PRO A 13 -5.23 -8.05 -11.76
N LYS A 14 -6.07 -8.50 -10.84
CA LYS A 14 -5.65 -9.01 -9.53
C LYS A 14 -4.96 -10.37 -9.64
N ALA A 15 -5.35 -11.21 -10.61
CA ALA A 15 -4.63 -12.45 -10.91
C ALA A 15 -3.21 -12.16 -11.40
N LEU A 16 -3.00 -11.14 -12.25
CA LEU A 16 -1.65 -10.74 -12.68
C LEU A 16 -0.79 -10.31 -11.49
N ILE A 17 -1.33 -9.50 -10.60
CA ILE A 17 -0.63 -9.03 -9.40
C ILE A 17 -0.23 -10.21 -8.52
N ARG A 18 -1.18 -11.11 -8.24
CA ARG A 18 -0.95 -12.31 -7.44
C ARG A 18 0.16 -13.17 -8.02
N GLN A 19 0.09 -13.45 -9.32
CA GLN A 19 1.10 -14.24 -10.02
C GLN A 19 2.48 -13.56 -10.00
N ALA A 20 2.54 -12.26 -10.30
CA ALA A 20 3.80 -11.52 -10.33
C ALA A 20 4.52 -11.57 -8.98
N TYR A 21 3.81 -11.31 -7.89
CA TYR A 21 4.40 -11.34 -6.56
C TYR A 21 4.68 -12.77 -6.06
N ALA A 22 3.93 -13.78 -6.49
CA ALA A 22 4.26 -15.17 -6.18
C ALA A 22 5.59 -15.58 -6.80
N VAL A 23 5.80 -15.30 -8.09
CA VAL A 23 7.04 -15.64 -8.81
C VAL A 23 8.24 -14.81 -8.34
N ALA A 24 8.03 -13.50 -8.13
CA ALA A 24 9.11 -12.60 -7.71
C ALA A 24 9.35 -12.61 -6.18
N SER A 25 8.66 -13.45 -5.43
CA SER A 25 8.65 -13.39 -3.97
C SER A 25 10.05 -13.43 -3.33
N GLU A 26 10.94 -14.27 -3.85
CA GLU A 26 12.31 -14.40 -3.32
C GLU A 26 13.27 -13.32 -3.83
N THR A 27 13.05 -12.84 -5.06
CA THR A 27 13.97 -11.92 -5.74
C THR A 27 13.59 -10.46 -5.53
N TYR A 28 12.30 -10.15 -5.39
CA TYR A 28 11.84 -8.77 -5.23
C TYR A 28 12.28 -8.15 -3.90
N ARG A 29 12.16 -8.90 -2.82
CA ARG A 29 12.74 -8.59 -1.50
C ARG A 29 13.10 -9.91 -0.83
N GLY A 30 14.37 -10.29 -0.97
CA GLY A 30 14.87 -11.49 -0.33
C GLY A 30 14.82 -11.40 1.19
N ASP A 31 14.89 -12.53 1.87
CA ASP A 31 14.73 -12.65 3.33
C ASP A 31 15.79 -11.84 4.11
N ALA A 32 16.97 -11.67 3.51
CA ALA A 32 18.07 -10.88 4.06
C ALA A 32 17.94 -9.37 3.83
N TYR A 33 16.85 -8.90 3.18
CA TYR A 33 16.68 -7.46 2.91
C TYR A 33 16.75 -6.65 4.21
N GLN A 34 17.64 -5.67 4.25
CA GLN A 34 17.77 -4.72 5.34
C GLN A 34 17.26 -3.35 4.91
N LEU A 35 16.52 -2.70 5.79
CA LEU A 35 16.03 -1.36 5.53
C LEU A 35 17.19 -0.36 5.61
N ALA A 36 17.68 0.08 4.45
CA ALA A 36 18.71 1.11 4.40
C ALA A 36 18.18 2.43 5.00
N ALA A 37 18.97 3.06 5.87
CA ALA A 37 18.58 4.30 6.56
C ALA A 37 18.25 5.45 5.59
N ALA A 38 18.87 5.46 4.40
CA ALA A 38 18.63 6.44 3.34
C ALA A 38 17.47 6.06 2.39
N SER A 39 16.82 4.90 2.58
CA SER A 39 15.70 4.51 1.72
C SER A 39 14.47 5.36 1.98
N GLY A 40 13.62 5.53 0.95
CA GLY A 40 12.34 6.19 1.09
C GLY A 40 11.43 5.54 2.14
N TYR A 41 11.44 4.22 2.25
CA TYR A 41 10.73 3.51 3.33
C TYR A 41 11.16 3.98 4.72
N ALA A 42 12.48 4.01 4.98
CA ALA A 42 13.01 4.46 6.27
C ALA A 42 12.71 5.94 6.52
N HIS A 43 12.81 6.77 5.47
CA HIS A 43 12.47 8.19 5.55
C HIS A 43 11.02 8.38 6.01
N TRP A 44 10.07 7.76 5.32
CA TRP A 44 8.65 7.94 5.60
C TRP A 44 8.20 7.27 6.88
N LEU A 45 8.74 6.11 7.25
CA LEU A 45 8.47 5.48 8.54
C LEU A 45 8.91 6.36 9.71
N ARG A 46 10.12 6.95 9.66
CA ARG A 46 10.60 7.88 10.71
C ARG A 46 9.72 9.13 10.86
N ARG A 47 9.09 9.59 9.78
CA ARG A 47 8.17 10.74 9.82
C ARG A 47 6.77 10.36 10.29
N PHE A 48 6.35 9.15 9.99
CA PHE A 48 5.00 8.66 10.28
C PHE A 48 4.87 8.12 11.71
N GLU A 49 5.81 7.28 12.15
CA GLU A 49 5.74 6.56 13.42
C GLU A 49 5.60 7.48 14.66
N PRO A 50 6.24 8.68 14.73
CA PRO A 50 6.06 9.58 15.88
C PRO A 50 4.62 10.09 16.10
N ARG A 51 3.74 9.92 15.12
CA ARG A 51 2.31 10.26 15.22
C ARG A 51 1.48 9.18 15.90
N ILE A 52 2.09 8.05 16.22
CA ILE A 52 1.42 6.82 16.66
C ILE A 52 1.95 6.46 18.04
N ALA A 53 1.07 6.25 19.02
CA ALA A 53 1.48 5.80 20.36
C ALA A 53 2.09 4.38 20.29
N VAL A 54 3.11 4.13 21.10
CA VAL A 54 3.71 2.79 21.21
C VAL A 54 2.65 1.76 21.62
N GLY A 55 2.68 0.57 21.04
CA GLY A 55 1.71 -0.49 21.31
C GLY A 55 0.40 -0.37 20.52
N SER A 56 0.26 0.63 19.65
CA SER A 56 -0.90 0.83 18.77
C SER A 56 -1.16 -0.35 17.84
N ARG A 57 -2.41 -0.45 17.36
CA ARG A 57 -2.83 -1.43 16.34
C ARG A 57 -2.69 -0.81 14.95
N LEU A 58 -1.87 -1.40 14.11
CA LEU A 58 -1.61 -0.94 12.75
C LEU A 58 -2.06 -1.96 11.71
N LEU A 59 -2.58 -1.45 10.60
CA LEU A 59 -2.90 -2.24 9.41
C LEU A 59 -1.92 -1.86 8.29
N GLU A 60 -1.27 -2.86 7.68
CA GLU A 60 -0.48 -2.68 6.47
C GLU A 60 -1.18 -3.32 5.28
N LEU A 61 -1.58 -2.52 4.30
CA LEU A 61 -2.23 -2.98 3.07
C LEU A 61 -1.19 -3.19 1.96
N GLY A 62 -1.13 -4.42 1.42
CA GLY A 62 -0.10 -4.86 0.49
C GLY A 62 1.24 -5.07 1.20
N CYS A 63 1.21 -5.84 2.29
CA CYS A 63 2.38 -6.04 3.14
C CYS A 63 3.49 -6.89 2.49
N GLY A 64 3.21 -7.58 1.37
CA GLY A 64 4.14 -8.51 0.76
C GLY A 64 4.59 -9.59 1.74
N ASN A 65 5.88 -9.89 1.76
CA ASN A 65 6.49 -10.82 2.72
C ASN A 65 6.76 -10.20 4.11
N GLY A 66 6.13 -9.08 4.43
CA GLY A 66 6.27 -8.37 5.71
C GLY A 66 7.52 -7.49 5.82
N ILE A 67 8.36 -7.45 4.79
CA ILE A 67 9.62 -6.71 4.78
C ILE A 67 9.56 -5.55 3.76
N PRO A 68 9.93 -4.32 4.14
CA PRO A 68 10.49 -3.92 5.43
C PRO A 68 9.47 -3.41 6.46
N VAL A 69 8.25 -3.02 6.03
CA VAL A 69 7.35 -2.15 6.79
C VAL A 69 6.78 -2.88 8.01
N ALA A 70 6.10 -4.04 7.84
CA ALA A 70 5.55 -4.79 8.96
C ALA A 70 6.64 -5.15 9.98
N ARG A 71 7.83 -5.58 9.50
CA ARG A 71 8.97 -5.91 10.38
C ARG A 71 9.43 -4.74 11.24
N GLU A 72 9.52 -3.54 10.66
CA GLU A 72 9.93 -2.36 11.42
C GLU A 72 8.85 -1.93 12.41
N LEU A 73 7.60 -1.87 11.97
CA LEU A 73 6.47 -1.46 12.81
C LEU A 73 6.19 -2.46 13.93
N ALA A 74 6.35 -3.77 13.69
CA ALA A 74 6.13 -4.80 14.69
C ALA A 74 7.11 -4.76 15.89
N LYS A 75 8.21 -4.01 15.77
CA LYS A 75 9.13 -3.78 16.90
C LYS A 75 8.48 -3.01 18.06
N ARG A 76 7.45 -2.21 17.75
CA ARG A 76 6.83 -1.29 18.72
C ARG A 76 5.31 -1.31 18.73
N HIS A 77 4.68 -1.97 17.75
CA HIS A 77 3.24 -1.94 17.52
C HIS A 77 2.68 -3.34 17.25
N ARG A 78 1.37 -3.49 17.35
CA ARG A 78 0.63 -4.68 16.93
C ARG A 78 0.23 -4.52 15.47
N VAL A 79 0.88 -5.26 14.58
CA VAL A 79 0.71 -5.12 13.14
C VAL A 79 -0.14 -6.26 12.59
N THR A 80 -1.15 -5.90 11.80
CA THR A 80 -1.87 -6.81 10.90
C THR A 80 -1.52 -6.45 9.47
N GLY A 81 -0.92 -7.38 8.72
CA GLY A 81 -0.59 -7.22 7.31
C GLY A 81 -1.59 -7.94 6.41
N VAL A 82 -2.00 -7.29 5.32
CA VAL A 82 -2.87 -7.89 4.29
C VAL A 82 -2.13 -7.91 2.96
N ASP A 83 -2.13 -9.04 2.28
CA ASP A 83 -1.63 -9.16 0.90
C ASP A 83 -2.48 -10.17 0.12
N ILE A 84 -2.59 -9.95 -1.19
CA ILE A 84 -3.38 -10.82 -2.07
C ILE A 84 -2.65 -12.11 -2.44
N SER A 85 -1.32 -12.16 -2.28
CA SER A 85 -0.47 -13.31 -2.61
C SER A 85 -0.29 -14.23 -1.41
N ASP A 86 -0.77 -15.46 -1.54
CA ASP A 86 -0.59 -16.53 -0.55
C ASP A 86 0.89 -16.86 -0.29
N THR A 87 1.69 -16.84 -1.35
CA THR A 87 3.15 -17.03 -1.28
C THR A 87 3.82 -15.94 -0.44
N GLN A 88 3.43 -14.68 -0.62
CA GLN A 88 3.94 -13.57 0.19
C GLN A 88 3.52 -13.72 1.65
N ILE A 89 2.26 -14.03 1.91
CA ILE A 89 1.75 -14.22 3.27
C ILE A 89 2.40 -15.41 3.98
N ALA A 90 2.62 -16.51 3.28
CA ALA A 90 3.34 -17.66 3.86
C ALA A 90 4.73 -17.26 4.35
N ARG A 91 5.46 -16.48 3.54
CA ARG A 91 6.78 -15.95 3.91
C ARG A 91 6.71 -14.91 5.02
N ALA A 92 5.73 -14.01 4.97
CA ALA A 92 5.55 -12.98 5.99
C ALA A 92 5.41 -13.58 7.40
N ARG A 93 4.65 -14.66 7.53
CA ARG A 93 4.46 -15.36 8.81
C ARG A 93 5.77 -15.94 9.37
N VAL A 94 6.68 -16.36 8.50
CA VAL A 94 8.00 -16.86 8.90
C VAL A 94 8.95 -15.72 9.24
N LEU A 95 8.96 -14.67 8.42
CA LEU A 95 9.94 -13.57 8.51
C LEU A 95 9.61 -12.55 9.60
N VAL A 96 8.33 -12.44 9.97
CA VAL A 96 7.84 -11.48 10.99
C VAL A 96 6.85 -12.17 11.93
N PRO A 97 7.30 -13.12 12.78
CA PRO A 97 6.41 -13.91 13.62
C PRO A 97 5.69 -13.07 14.71
N GLY A 98 6.11 -11.83 14.93
CA GLY A 98 5.48 -10.88 15.86
C GLY A 98 4.31 -10.09 15.27
N ALA A 99 3.92 -10.34 14.00
CA ALA A 99 2.79 -9.70 13.34
C ALA A 99 1.76 -10.73 12.88
N GLU A 100 0.52 -10.28 12.67
CA GLU A 100 -0.57 -11.07 12.10
C GLU A 100 -0.64 -10.86 10.59
N PHE A 101 -0.95 -11.92 9.82
CA PHE A 101 -1.02 -11.83 8.37
C PHE A 101 -2.26 -12.50 7.80
N VAL A 102 -2.98 -11.77 6.95
CA VAL A 102 -4.22 -12.18 6.29
C VAL A 102 -3.99 -12.23 4.77
N CYS A 103 -4.19 -13.40 4.16
CA CYS A 103 -4.22 -13.52 2.70
C CYS A 103 -5.59 -13.10 2.18
N ALA A 104 -5.70 -11.90 1.65
CA ALA A 104 -6.96 -11.36 1.15
C ALA A 104 -6.73 -10.22 0.16
N ASP A 105 -7.74 -9.97 -0.67
CA ASP A 105 -7.84 -8.74 -1.44
C ASP A 105 -8.18 -7.57 -0.50
N MET A 106 -7.33 -6.54 -0.46
CA MET A 106 -7.52 -5.37 0.40
C MET A 106 -8.80 -4.59 0.12
N THR A 107 -9.39 -4.75 -1.06
CA THR A 107 -10.66 -4.10 -1.43
C THR A 107 -11.89 -4.88 -0.93
N GLN A 108 -11.72 -6.14 -0.53
CA GLN A 108 -12.78 -7.05 -0.10
C GLN A 108 -12.71 -7.43 1.37
N VAL A 109 -11.51 -7.34 1.97
CA VAL A 109 -11.32 -7.66 3.39
C VAL A 109 -12.16 -6.73 4.27
N GLN A 110 -12.67 -7.28 5.36
CA GLN A 110 -13.49 -6.52 6.31
C GLN A 110 -12.81 -6.51 7.68
N PHE A 111 -12.75 -5.34 8.29
CA PHE A 111 -12.35 -5.16 9.68
C PHE A 111 -13.43 -4.37 10.42
N GLU A 112 -13.44 -4.48 11.72
CA GLU A 112 -14.33 -3.69 12.56
C GLU A 112 -14.02 -2.20 12.41
N ALA A 113 -15.07 -1.38 12.44
CA ALA A 113 -14.91 0.08 12.41
C ALA A 113 -14.08 0.57 13.61
N ASN A 114 -13.28 1.59 13.39
CA ASN A 114 -12.45 2.22 14.43
C ASN A 114 -11.52 1.24 15.16
N SER A 115 -11.01 0.20 14.47
CA SER A 115 -10.19 -0.84 15.08
C SER A 115 -8.69 -0.57 15.01
N PHE A 116 -8.24 0.35 14.12
CA PHE A 116 -6.81 0.64 13.93
C PHE A 116 -6.46 2.09 14.29
N ASP A 117 -5.30 2.26 14.90
CA ASP A 117 -4.72 3.57 15.21
C ASP A 117 -4.02 4.16 13.98
N ALA A 118 -3.49 3.29 13.11
CA ALA A 118 -2.89 3.72 11.85
C ALA A 118 -3.04 2.66 10.74
N VAL A 119 -3.03 3.13 9.48
CA VAL A 119 -2.99 2.30 8.27
C VAL A 119 -1.84 2.75 7.39
N THR A 120 -1.09 1.78 6.84
CA THR A 120 -0.03 2.02 5.86
C THR A 120 -0.33 1.30 4.55
N ALA A 121 0.00 1.94 3.42
CA ALA A 121 -0.15 1.38 2.07
C ALA A 121 1.05 1.81 1.20
N PHE A 122 2.18 1.11 1.37
CA PHE A 122 3.42 1.38 0.64
C PHE A 122 3.40 0.69 -0.73
N PHE A 123 3.26 1.49 -1.81
CA PHE A 123 3.26 1.01 -3.20
C PHE A 123 2.23 -0.10 -3.50
N SER A 124 1.10 -0.09 -2.82
CA SER A 124 0.07 -1.12 -2.95
C SER A 124 -1.21 -0.62 -3.62
N ILE A 125 -1.69 0.58 -3.29
CA ILE A 125 -2.88 1.18 -3.92
C ILE A 125 -2.68 1.37 -5.43
N ILE A 126 -1.45 1.56 -5.87
CA ILE A 126 -1.08 1.72 -7.29
C ILE A 126 -1.35 0.49 -8.15
N ASN A 127 -1.62 -0.65 -7.54
CA ASN A 127 -2.00 -1.89 -8.22
C ASN A 127 -3.52 -2.19 -8.11
N VAL A 128 -4.27 -1.40 -7.35
CA VAL A 128 -5.73 -1.56 -7.22
C VAL A 128 -6.45 -0.97 -8.43
N PRO A 129 -7.41 -1.66 -9.08
CA PRO A 129 -8.21 -1.09 -10.17
C PRO A 129 -8.82 0.28 -9.80
N LEU A 130 -8.83 1.23 -10.76
CA LEU A 130 -9.22 2.63 -10.50
C LEU A 130 -10.61 2.74 -9.86
N GLU A 131 -11.55 1.93 -10.35
CA GLU A 131 -12.93 1.90 -9.90
C GLU A 131 -13.08 1.44 -8.44
N GLU A 132 -12.12 0.66 -7.94
CA GLU A 132 -12.14 0.15 -6.57
C GLU A 132 -11.40 1.05 -5.57
N GLN A 133 -10.49 1.92 -6.04
CA GLN A 133 -9.68 2.78 -5.16
C GLN A 133 -10.52 3.70 -4.25
N PRO A 134 -11.60 4.37 -4.72
CA PRO A 134 -12.41 5.20 -3.84
C PRO A 134 -13.14 4.39 -2.74
N HIS A 135 -13.53 3.15 -3.05
CA HIS A 135 -14.11 2.25 -2.05
C HIS A 135 -13.08 1.84 -0.99
N LEU A 136 -11.88 1.45 -1.41
CA LEU A 136 -10.78 1.13 -0.50
C LEU A 136 -10.44 2.30 0.42
N ILE A 137 -10.38 3.53 -0.10
CA ILE A 137 -10.08 4.72 0.70
C ILE A 137 -11.17 4.97 1.76
N ARG A 138 -12.45 4.76 1.42
CA ARG A 138 -13.54 4.81 2.41
C ARG A 138 -13.41 3.73 3.48
N ASN A 139 -13.04 2.51 3.08
CA ASN A 139 -12.81 1.42 4.04
C ASN A 139 -11.66 1.75 5.00
N ILE A 140 -10.54 2.29 4.48
CA ILE A 140 -9.41 2.77 5.31
C ILE A 140 -9.89 3.77 6.35
N ALA A 141 -10.69 4.77 5.94
CA ALA A 141 -11.24 5.77 6.86
C ALA A 141 -12.15 5.13 7.93
N GLY A 142 -13.00 4.18 7.53
CA GLY A 142 -13.89 3.46 8.44
C GLY A 142 -13.16 2.57 9.45
N TRP A 143 -12.05 1.96 9.06
CA TRP A 143 -11.23 1.13 9.95
C TRP A 143 -10.38 1.94 10.92
N LEU A 144 -10.01 3.16 10.55
CA LEU A 144 -9.24 4.06 11.39
C LEU A 144 -10.11 4.61 12.52
N LYS A 145 -9.55 4.61 13.73
CA LYS A 145 -10.12 5.36 14.84
C LYS A 145 -10.23 6.85 14.53
N PRO A 146 -11.15 7.58 15.16
CA PRO A 146 -11.13 9.04 15.15
C PRO A 146 -9.75 9.59 15.53
N GLY A 147 -9.18 10.45 14.69
CA GLY A 147 -7.80 10.96 14.87
C GLY A 147 -6.69 10.00 14.46
N GLY A 148 -7.00 8.77 14.04
CA GLY A 148 -6.03 7.81 13.51
C GLY A 148 -5.40 8.27 12.20
N HIS A 149 -4.24 7.72 11.84
CA HIS A 149 -3.42 8.20 10.74
C HIS A 149 -3.31 7.19 9.60
N CYS A 150 -3.26 7.69 8.37
CA CYS A 150 -2.98 6.89 7.17
C CYS A 150 -1.72 7.40 6.48
N LEU A 151 -0.84 6.48 6.03
CA LEU A 151 0.23 6.77 5.09
C LEU A 151 0.00 5.97 3.82
N ALA A 152 -0.11 6.63 2.67
CA ALA A 152 -0.28 5.99 1.38
C ALA A 152 0.72 6.52 0.35
N ILE A 153 1.32 5.61 -0.43
CA ILE A 153 2.11 5.97 -1.61
C ILE A 153 1.25 5.73 -2.84
N VAL A 154 1.05 6.77 -3.64
CA VAL A 154 0.13 6.80 -4.76
C VAL A 154 0.78 7.37 -6.02
N GLY A 155 0.28 7.02 -7.20
CA GLY A 155 0.77 7.56 -8.46
C GLY A 155 0.37 9.03 -8.65
N LYS A 156 1.32 9.88 -9.04
CA LYS A 156 1.07 11.31 -9.32
C LYS A 156 0.28 11.54 -10.59
N ILE A 157 0.57 10.77 -11.63
CA ILE A 157 -0.01 10.91 -12.96
C ILE A 157 -1.07 9.82 -13.14
N LYS A 158 -2.23 10.21 -13.67
CA LYS A 158 -3.30 9.26 -13.98
C LYS A 158 -2.89 8.32 -15.11
N GLY A 159 -3.12 7.03 -14.94
CA GLY A 159 -2.86 6.03 -15.99
C GLY A 159 -3.14 4.62 -15.51
N THR A 160 -3.40 3.73 -16.48
CA THR A 160 -3.54 2.30 -16.26
C THR A 160 -2.75 1.58 -17.33
N TRP A 161 -1.90 0.64 -16.95
CA TRP A 161 -1.08 -0.14 -17.89
C TRP A 161 -0.67 -1.49 -17.33
N VAL A 162 -0.15 -2.33 -18.20
CA VAL A 162 0.49 -3.60 -17.83
C VAL A 162 1.95 -3.54 -18.26
N GLU A 163 2.85 -3.67 -17.28
CA GLU A 163 4.28 -3.82 -17.55
C GLU A 163 4.58 -5.28 -17.86
N GLN A 164 5.07 -5.54 -19.09
CA GLN A 164 5.50 -6.86 -19.52
C GLN A 164 6.91 -7.17 -19.01
N ALA A 165 7.21 -8.44 -18.80
CA ALA A 165 8.50 -8.88 -18.28
C ALA A 165 8.91 -8.11 -17.01
N TRP A 166 7.96 -7.95 -16.09
CA TRP A 166 8.14 -7.19 -14.88
C TRP A 166 9.40 -7.62 -14.12
N ARG A 167 10.21 -6.64 -13.74
CA ARG A 167 11.52 -6.88 -13.12
C ARG A 167 12.48 -7.73 -13.97
N GLY A 168 12.33 -7.72 -15.29
CA GLY A 168 13.12 -8.52 -16.23
C GLY A 168 12.75 -9.99 -16.28
N VAL A 169 11.70 -10.43 -15.60
CA VAL A 169 11.26 -11.82 -15.60
C VAL A 169 10.31 -12.07 -16.78
N LYS A 170 10.78 -12.83 -17.78
CA LYS A 170 9.99 -13.16 -18.96
C LYS A 170 8.72 -13.94 -18.58
N GLY A 171 7.59 -13.54 -19.15
CA GLY A 171 6.29 -14.18 -18.92
C GLY A 171 5.56 -13.69 -17.66
N ILE A 172 6.16 -12.78 -16.90
CA ILE A 172 5.52 -12.13 -15.74
C ILE A 172 5.12 -10.71 -16.11
N SER A 173 3.87 -10.37 -15.82
CA SER A 173 3.33 -9.03 -16.07
C SER A 173 2.80 -8.41 -14.78
N MET A 174 2.96 -7.09 -14.62
CA MET A 174 2.43 -6.35 -13.50
C MET A 174 1.41 -5.32 -13.97
N TYR A 175 0.27 -5.31 -13.32
CA TYR A 175 -0.77 -4.31 -13.53
C TYR A 175 -0.56 -3.10 -12.63
N TYR A 176 -0.65 -1.92 -13.22
CA TYR A 176 -0.61 -0.64 -12.53
C TYR A 176 -1.85 0.19 -12.86
N SER A 177 -2.34 0.92 -11.86
CA SER A 177 -3.52 1.75 -12.00
C SER A 177 -3.45 2.95 -11.06
N HIS A 178 -3.20 4.11 -11.63
CA HIS A 178 -3.00 5.35 -10.90
C HIS A 178 -4.16 6.30 -11.15
N ALA A 179 -4.87 6.71 -10.10
CA ALA A 179 -5.94 7.71 -10.20
C ALA A 179 -5.41 9.11 -10.53
N GLY A 180 -4.11 9.33 -10.28
CA GLY A 180 -3.50 10.65 -10.29
C GLY A 180 -3.76 11.42 -8.99
N LEU A 181 -2.86 12.34 -8.67
CA LEU A 181 -2.83 12.99 -7.35
C LEU A 181 -4.10 13.78 -7.05
N SER A 182 -4.63 14.50 -8.03
CA SER A 182 -5.86 15.31 -7.87
C SER A 182 -7.06 14.45 -7.48
N GLN A 183 -7.29 13.34 -8.20
CA GLN A 183 -8.39 12.43 -7.92
C GLN A 183 -8.20 11.71 -6.59
N THR A 184 -6.97 11.34 -6.26
CA THR A 184 -6.66 10.70 -4.97
C THR A 184 -6.96 11.65 -3.81
N ARG A 185 -6.55 12.92 -3.89
CA ARG A 185 -6.87 13.93 -2.87
C ARG A 185 -8.39 14.10 -2.70
N ALA A 186 -9.13 14.14 -3.79
CA ALA A 186 -10.60 14.22 -3.75
C ALA A 186 -11.21 13.00 -3.04
N SER A 187 -10.68 11.79 -3.30
CA SER A 187 -11.15 10.57 -2.66
C SER A 187 -10.84 10.55 -1.16
N PHE A 188 -9.65 11.04 -0.75
CA PHE A 188 -9.30 11.18 0.67
C PHE A 188 -10.24 12.16 1.38
N ALA A 189 -10.45 13.34 0.81
CA ALA A 189 -11.35 14.36 1.37
C ALA A 189 -12.78 13.83 1.50
N ALA A 190 -13.31 13.17 0.46
CA ALA A 190 -14.64 12.57 0.47
C ALA A 190 -14.80 11.45 1.51
N ALA A 191 -13.71 10.80 1.90
CA ALA A 191 -13.68 9.78 2.96
C ALA A 191 -13.44 10.36 4.37
N GLY A 192 -13.29 11.68 4.53
CA GLY A 192 -12.99 12.30 5.82
C GLY A 192 -11.53 12.10 6.27
N LEU A 193 -10.63 11.86 5.32
CA LEU A 193 -9.18 11.79 5.55
C LEU A 193 -8.55 13.14 5.18
N GLU A 194 -8.20 13.92 6.19
CA GLU A 194 -7.50 15.21 6.04
C GLU A 194 -6.02 14.95 5.75
N ILE A 195 -5.52 15.36 4.57
CA ILE A 195 -4.09 15.27 4.24
C ILE A 195 -3.34 16.31 5.07
N ILE A 196 -2.48 15.86 5.98
CA ILE A 196 -1.71 16.70 6.91
C ILE A 196 -0.25 16.84 6.51
N GLU A 197 0.23 15.96 5.62
CA GLU A 197 1.58 16.03 5.05
C GLU A 197 1.57 15.39 3.65
N GLU A 198 2.30 16.01 2.73
CA GLU A 198 2.49 15.49 1.38
C GLU A 198 3.96 15.54 1.00
N GLY A 199 4.42 14.52 0.30
CA GLY A 199 5.78 14.47 -0.21
C GLY A 199 5.91 13.68 -1.48
N THR A 200 7.14 13.45 -1.87
CA THR A 200 7.49 12.71 -3.08
C THR A 200 8.42 11.56 -2.74
N GLU A 201 8.13 10.41 -3.28
CA GLU A 201 9.04 9.27 -3.26
C GLU A 201 9.61 9.09 -4.67
N PRO A 202 10.89 9.38 -4.89
CA PRO A 202 11.52 9.20 -6.18
C PRO A 202 11.64 7.71 -6.50
N ALA A 203 11.24 7.32 -7.70
CA ALA A 203 11.46 5.98 -8.24
C ALA A 203 12.25 6.09 -9.54
N ASN A 204 13.51 5.73 -9.52
CA ASN A 204 14.40 5.38 -10.67
C ASN A 204 14.13 6.13 -12.00
N GLY A 205 14.10 7.48 -11.98
CA GLY A 205 13.92 8.30 -13.18
C GLY A 205 12.47 8.55 -13.59
N ASP A 206 11.52 7.98 -12.94
CA ASP A 206 10.08 8.26 -13.03
C ASP A 206 9.76 9.63 -12.37
N PRO A 207 8.70 10.35 -12.77
CA PRO A 207 8.24 11.58 -12.07
C PRO A 207 7.95 11.38 -10.57
N GLY A 208 8.13 10.16 -10.08
CA GLY A 208 7.99 9.77 -8.70
C GLY A 208 6.54 9.49 -8.29
N PHE A 209 6.41 9.04 -7.06
CA PHE A 209 5.12 8.83 -6.42
C PHE A 209 4.84 9.97 -5.44
N ALA A 210 3.57 10.25 -5.19
CA ALA A 210 3.18 11.09 -4.06
C ALA A 210 3.05 10.22 -2.81
N VAL A 211 3.52 10.75 -1.69
CA VAL A 211 3.28 10.18 -0.37
C VAL A 211 2.30 11.09 0.35
N LEU A 212 1.20 10.53 0.78
CA LEU A 212 0.15 11.23 1.52
C LEU A 212 0.12 10.70 2.95
N VAL A 213 0.28 11.59 3.93
CA VAL A 213 -0.02 11.32 5.32
C VAL A 213 -1.32 12.03 5.64
N ALA A 214 -2.33 11.29 6.08
CA ALA A 214 -3.64 11.82 6.38
C ALA A 214 -4.09 11.43 7.79
N ARG A 215 -5.02 12.23 8.35
CA ARG A 215 -5.67 11.99 9.63
C ARG A 215 -7.16 11.77 9.42
N ASN A 216 -7.73 10.77 10.08
CA ASN A 216 -9.17 10.55 10.10
C ASN A 216 -9.84 11.65 10.94
N THR A 217 -10.71 12.43 10.33
CA THR A 217 -11.47 13.51 10.98
C THR A 217 -12.90 13.09 11.35
N GLN A 218 -13.33 11.88 10.97
CA GLN A 218 -14.66 11.37 11.30
C GLN A 218 -14.77 11.14 12.83
N GLY A 219 -15.94 11.45 13.41
CA GLY A 219 -16.21 11.23 14.83
C GLY A 219 -15.67 12.29 15.78
N LYS A 220 -15.13 13.42 15.31
CA LYS A 220 -15.03 14.63 16.12
C LYS A 220 -16.41 15.29 16.16
N SER A 221 -17.21 14.94 17.17
CA SER A 221 -18.27 15.85 17.62
C SER A 221 -17.59 17.06 18.24
N ASP A 222 -17.88 18.25 17.77
CA ASP A 222 -17.55 19.53 18.40
C ASP A 222 -18.12 19.61 19.82
#